data_2a4fcd4c78baff8eb96d495e50fe393d
#
_entry.id   2a4fcd4c78baff8eb96d495e50fe393d
#
_cell.length_a   1.000
_cell.length_b   1.000
_cell.length_c   1.000
_cell.angle_alpha   90.00
_cell.angle_beta   90.00
_cell.angle_gamma   90.00
#
_symmetry.space_group_name_H-M   'P 1'
#
loop_
_entity.id
_entity.type
_entity.pdbx_description
1 polymer ?
#
loop_
_entity_poly.entity_id
_entity_poly.type
_entity_poly.pdbx_seq_one_letter_code
_entity_poly.pdbx_strand_id
1 'polypeptide(L)'
;MIRNENLRAPFMDKEVDDYIYELLPERDTVLTEMEEHAAANSVPIIGPAVARMLALLVQISGARRIFEMGSAIGYSTIWLARAAGPKGEVTYTDGNPENAKQASDYFKRAGVAKRIQVKTGNAIELLKKTTGKFDLIFNDVDKHQYPEAMRAALPKLRRGGLFITDNTLWSGKTARKAEPEDKNTLGIQELNRALFGSKEMFAVLIPLRDGVTVCRKA
;
A
#
# COMPACT_ATOMS: atom_id res chain seq x y z
N MET A 1 -10.24 -18.39 -12.69
CA MET A 1 -9.54 -17.38 -11.84
C MET A 1 -8.15 -17.19 -12.44
N ILE A 2 -7.87 -16.02 -13.02
CA ILE A 2 -6.53 -15.72 -13.58
C ILE A 2 -5.60 -15.51 -12.40
N ARG A 3 -4.67 -16.44 -12.20
CA ARG A 3 -3.65 -16.34 -11.13
C ARG A 3 -2.46 -15.55 -11.66
N ASN A 4 -2.31 -14.33 -11.21
CA ASN A 4 -1.10 -13.56 -11.48
C ASN A 4 0.03 -14.09 -10.59
N GLU A 5 0.98 -14.82 -11.18
CA GLU A 5 2.13 -15.38 -10.45
C GLU A 5 3.00 -14.30 -9.76
N ASN A 6 2.96 -13.07 -10.26
CA ASN A 6 3.66 -11.94 -9.66
C ASN A 6 3.08 -11.49 -8.30
N LEU A 7 1.91 -12.01 -7.91
CA LEU A 7 1.26 -11.69 -6.63
C LEU A 7 1.52 -12.74 -5.53
N ARG A 8 2.33 -13.75 -5.78
CA ARG A 8 2.64 -14.82 -4.81
C ARG A 8 3.62 -14.36 -3.74
N ALA A 9 3.51 -14.98 -2.57
CA ALA A 9 4.50 -14.87 -1.50
C ALA A 9 5.69 -15.78 -1.81
N PRO A 10 6.87 -15.25 -2.13
CA PRO A 10 7.99 -16.06 -2.62
C PRO A 10 8.64 -16.93 -1.54
N PHE A 11 8.26 -16.76 -0.27
CA PHE A 11 8.77 -17.49 0.89
C PHE A 11 7.67 -18.31 1.60
N MET A 12 6.44 -18.30 1.07
CA MET A 12 5.33 -19.11 1.57
C MET A 12 5.20 -20.38 0.73
N ASP A 13 4.81 -21.49 1.37
CA ASP A 13 4.46 -22.70 0.64
C ASP A 13 3.35 -22.38 -0.38
N LYS A 14 3.54 -22.92 -1.59
CA LYS A 14 2.63 -22.64 -2.71
C LYS A 14 1.18 -23.05 -2.42
N GLU A 15 0.99 -24.19 -1.74
CA GLU A 15 -0.34 -24.70 -1.42
C GLU A 15 -1.04 -23.80 -0.40
N VAL A 16 -0.28 -23.28 0.57
CA VAL A 16 -0.81 -22.32 1.56
C VAL A 16 -1.18 -20.99 0.90
N ASP A 17 -0.34 -20.47 0.01
CA ASP A 17 -0.63 -19.23 -0.72
C ASP A 17 -1.86 -19.41 -1.63
N ASP A 18 -1.93 -20.53 -2.38
CA ASP A 18 -3.08 -20.89 -3.20
C ASP A 18 -4.37 -20.96 -2.39
N TYR A 19 -4.33 -21.60 -1.22
CA TYR A 19 -5.48 -21.70 -0.32
C TYR A 19 -5.96 -20.33 0.19
N ILE A 20 -5.05 -19.42 0.54
CA ILE A 20 -5.41 -18.06 0.93
C ILE A 20 -6.17 -17.35 -0.20
N TYR A 21 -5.71 -17.50 -1.45
CA TYR A 21 -6.35 -16.88 -2.60
C TYR A 21 -7.69 -17.53 -2.95
N GLU A 22 -7.85 -18.83 -2.74
CA GLU A 22 -9.13 -19.57 -2.93
C GLU A 22 -10.22 -19.12 -1.94
N LEU A 23 -9.82 -18.72 -0.73
CA LEU A 23 -10.75 -18.18 0.26
C LEU A 23 -11.23 -16.76 -0.03
N LEU A 24 -10.58 -16.05 -0.96
CA LEU A 24 -10.99 -14.68 -1.28
C LEU A 24 -12.30 -14.67 -2.06
N PRO A 25 -13.29 -13.86 -1.63
CA PRO A 25 -14.52 -13.71 -2.41
C PRO A 25 -14.22 -13.06 -3.75
N GLU A 26 -15.13 -13.27 -4.69
CA GLU A 26 -15.05 -12.64 -6.01
C GLU A 26 -14.99 -11.11 -5.88
N ARG A 27 -14.17 -10.51 -6.73
CA ARG A 27 -14.09 -9.05 -6.87
C ARG A 27 -15.14 -8.61 -7.88
N ASP A 28 -15.57 -7.36 -7.79
CA ASP A 28 -16.44 -6.79 -8.81
C ASP A 28 -15.69 -6.62 -10.15
N THR A 29 -16.46 -6.34 -11.20
CA THR A 29 -15.97 -6.25 -12.57
C THR A 29 -14.78 -5.27 -12.71
N VAL A 30 -14.81 -4.14 -12.02
CA VAL A 30 -13.73 -3.14 -12.13
C VAL A 30 -12.43 -3.65 -11.53
N LEU A 31 -12.48 -4.24 -10.33
CA LEU A 31 -11.29 -4.78 -9.67
C LEU A 31 -10.74 -5.99 -10.43
N THR A 32 -11.62 -6.86 -10.96
CA THR A 32 -11.20 -8.01 -11.79
C THR A 32 -10.46 -7.53 -13.05
N GLU A 33 -11.02 -6.55 -13.76
CA GLU A 33 -10.38 -5.97 -14.95
C GLU A 33 -9.01 -5.33 -14.61
N MET A 34 -8.90 -4.66 -13.45
CA MET A 34 -7.62 -4.09 -13.01
C MET A 34 -6.58 -5.19 -12.71
N GLU A 35 -7.00 -6.32 -12.12
CA GLU A 35 -6.14 -7.49 -11.88
C GLU A 35 -5.67 -8.11 -13.20
N GLU A 36 -6.57 -8.27 -14.16
CA GLU A 36 -6.26 -8.78 -15.52
C GLU A 36 -5.33 -7.84 -16.28
N HIS A 37 -5.63 -6.54 -16.26
CA HIS A 37 -4.78 -5.52 -16.88
C HIS A 37 -3.37 -5.51 -16.26
N ALA A 38 -3.28 -5.57 -14.94
CA ALA A 38 -2.01 -5.61 -14.23
C ALA A 38 -1.19 -6.85 -14.59
N ALA A 39 -1.83 -8.01 -14.70
CA ALA A 39 -1.18 -9.25 -15.12
C ALA A 39 -0.67 -9.18 -16.57
N ALA A 40 -1.49 -8.69 -17.49
CA ALA A 40 -1.16 -8.61 -18.92
C ALA A 40 -0.06 -7.59 -19.23
N ASN A 41 0.04 -6.50 -18.45
CA ASN A 41 0.95 -5.37 -18.72
C ASN A 41 2.06 -5.23 -17.66
N SER A 42 2.22 -6.20 -16.76
CA SER A 42 3.23 -6.17 -15.68
C SER A 42 3.14 -4.91 -14.81
N VAL A 43 1.92 -4.38 -14.61
CA VAL A 43 1.69 -3.24 -13.72
C VAL A 43 1.72 -3.74 -12.26
N PRO A 44 2.54 -3.15 -11.38
CA PRO A 44 2.57 -3.56 -9.99
C PRO A 44 1.28 -3.14 -9.27
N ILE A 45 0.60 -4.11 -8.66
CA ILE A 45 -0.52 -3.90 -7.74
C ILE A 45 -0.32 -4.76 -6.50
N ILE A 46 -0.90 -4.34 -5.38
CA ILE A 46 -0.77 -5.07 -4.10
C ILE A 46 -1.51 -6.41 -4.06
N GLY A 47 -2.39 -6.66 -5.02
CA GLY A 47 -3.24 -7.86 -5.07
C GLY A 47 -4.36 -7.90 -4.03
N PRO A 48 -5.35 -8.82 -4.21
CA PRO A 48 -6.58 -8.83 -3.43
C PRO A 48 -6.40 -9.21 -1.96
N ALA A 49 -5.43 -10.05 -1.61
CA ALA A 49 -5.20 -10.47 -0.22
C ALA A 49 -4.73 -9.29 0.65
N VAL A 50 -3.70 -8.55 0.19
CA VAL A 50 -3.20 -7.35 0.88
C VAL A 50 -4.26 -6.25 0.86
N ALA A 51 -4.97 -6.06 -0.24
CA ALA A 51 -6.01 -5.05 -0.36
C ALA A 51 -7.16 -5.28 0.64
N ARG A 52 -7.59 -6.54 0.85
CA ARG A 52 -8.58 -6.88 1.89
C ARG A 52 -8.08 -6.60 3.29
N MET A 53 -6.81 -6.91 3.56
CA MET A 53 -6.20 -6.58 4.85
C MET A 53 -6.17 -5.06 5.07
N LEU A 54 -5.78 -4.26 4.06
CA LEU A 54 -5.84 -2.80 4.15
C LEU A 54 -7.26 -2.31 4.43
N ALA A 55 -8.26 -2.85 3.72
CA ALA A 55 -9.66 -2.50 3.93
C ALA A 55 -10.12 -2.82 5.37
N LEU A 56 -9.75 -3.98 5.90
CA LEU A 56 -10.04 -4.36 7.29
C LEU A 56 -9.39 -3.38 8.28
N LEU A 57 -8.11 -3.02 8.06
CA LEU A 57 -7.39 -2.06 8.91
C LEU A 57 -8.03 -0.67 8.89
N VAL A 58 -8.52 -0.20 7.74
CA VAL A 58 -9.30 1.04 7.63
C VAL A 58 -10.58 0.96 8.45
N GLN A 59 -11.32 -0.15 8.35
CA GLN A 59 -12.60 -0.34 9.06
C GLN A 59 -12.40 -0.41 10.57
N ILE A 60 -11.48 -1.23 11.07
CA ILE A 60 -11.24 -1.37 12.53
C ILE A 60 -10.63 -0.14 13.18
N SER A 61 -9.81 0.64 12.45
CA SER A 61 -9.24 1.90 12.94
C SER A 61 -10.17 3.09 12.82
N GLY A 62 -11.27 2.94 12.05
CA GLY A 62 -12.18 4.04 11.72
C GLY A 62 -11.51 5.14 10.89
N ALA A 63 -10.44 4.81 10.14
CA ALA A 63 -9.70 5.78 9.34
C ALA A 63 -10.59 6.37 8.24
N ARG A 64 -10.58 7.70 8.14
CA ARG A 64 -11.33 8.46 7.13
C ARG A 64 -10.46 9.32 6.26
N ARG A 65 -9.42 9.92 6.81
CA ARG A 65 -8.47 10.73 6.06
C ARG A 65 -7.20 9.94 5.80
N ILE A 66 -7.06 9.49 4.56
CA ILE A 66 -6.04 8.54 4.14
C ILE A 66 -5.12 9.19 3.11
N PHE A 67 -3.81 8.96 3.20
CA PHE A 67 -2.84 9.34 2.19
C PHE A 67 -2.14 8.09 1.66
N GLU A 68 -2.12 7.93 0.35
CA GLU A 68 -1.46 6.83 -0.32
C GLU A 68 -0.26 7.34 -1.11
N MET A 69 0.89 6.75 -0.84
CA MET A 69 2.18 7.09 -1.44
C MET A 69 2.60 6.01 -2.43
N GLY A 70 2.51 6.29 -3.74
CA GLY A 70 2.75 5.32 -4.80
C GLY A 70 1.52 4.44 -5.03
N SER A 71 0.62 4.89 -5.90
CA SER A 71 -0.70 4.26 -6.09
C SER A 71 -0.86 3.56 -7.43
N ALA A 72 0.12 3.68 -8.34
CA ALA A 72 0.05 3.12 -9.70
C ALA A 72 -1.32 3.38 -10.36
N ILE A 73 -1.99 2.34 -10.87
CA ILE A 73 -3.32 2.46 -11.51
C ILE A 73 -4.48 2.58 -10.49
N GLY A 74 -4.21 2.70 -9.18
CA GLY A 74 -5.21 3.00 -8.15
C GLY A 74 -5.98 1.81 -7.59
N TYR A 75 -5.47 0.59 -7.71
CA TYR A 75 -6.13 -0.63 -7.19
C TYR A 75 -6.33 -0.56 -5.67
N SER A 76 -5.28 -0.31 -4.92
CA SER A 76 -5.31 -0.09 -3.47
C SER A 76 -6.19 1.11 -3.08
N THR A 77 -6.12 2.20 -3.86
CA THR A 77 -6.92 3.40 -3.63
C THR A 77 -8.43 3.12 -3.61
N ILE A 78 -8.92 2.27 -4.52
CA ILE A 78 -10.35 1.87 -4.55
C ILE A 78 -10.74 1.14 -3.26
N TRP A 79 -9.91 0.19 -2.81
CA TRP A 79 -10.16 -0.55 -1.57
C TRP A 79 -10.16 0.37 -0.35
N LEU A 80 -9.19 1.27 -0.24
CA LEU A 80 -9.09 2.27 0.81
C LEU A 80 -10.32 3.20 0.82
N ALA A 81 -10.73 3.71 -0.35
CA ALA A 81 -11.86 4.61 -0.47
C ALA A 81 -13.21 3.93 -0.14
N ARG A 82 -13.38 2.66 -0.51
CA ARG A 82 -14.57 1.88 -0.16
C ARG A 82 -14.63 1.61 1.33
N ALA A 83 -13.50 1.21 1.94
CA ALA A 83 -13.40 0.90 3.36
C ALA A 83 -13.59 2.13 4.26
N ALA A 84 -13.08 3.30 3.85
CA ALA A 84 -13.26 4.56 4.57
C ALA A 84 -14.72 5.08 4.56
N GLY A 85 -15.56 4.52 3.68
CA GLY A 85 -16.98 4.84 3.60
C GLY A 85 -17.30 6.19 2.98
N PRO A 86 -18.57 6.63 3.02
CA PRO A 86 -19.04 7.81 2.28
C PRO A 86 -18.46 9.13 2.81
N LYS A 87 -17.99 9.17 4.05
CA LYS A 87 -17.35 10.34 4.68
C LYS A 87 -15.81 10.26 4.64
N GLY A 88 -15.26 9.22 3.99
CA GLY A 88 -13.82 9.04 3.84
C GLY A 88 -13.26 9.85 2.67
N GLU A 89 -11.99 10.22 2.80
CA GLU A 89 -11.21 10.91 1.78
C GLU A 89 -9.85 10.23 1.63
N VAL A 90 -9.50 9.87 0.39
CA VAL A 90 -8.20 9.28 0.07
C VAL A 90 -7.45 10.23 -0.87
N THR A 91 -6.23 10.59 -0.50
CA THR A 91 -5.29 11.24 -1.41
C THR A 91 -4.51 10.17 -2.14
N TYR A 92 -4.77 10.01 -3.42
CA TYR A 92 -3.98 9.22 -4.36
C TYR A 92 -2.73 10.01 -4.78
N THR A 93 -1.58 9.35 -4.85
CA THR A 93 -0.36 9.96 -5.43
C THR A 93 0.40 8.98 -6.32
N ASP A 94 0.78 9.43 -7.50
CA ASP A 94 1.69 8.70 -8.41
C ASP A 94 2.52 9.68 -9.22
N GLY A 95 3.76 9.29 -9.55
CA GLY A 95 4.67 10.11 -10.35
C GLY A 95 4.33 10.15 -11.84
N ASN A 96 3.61 9.14 -12.34
CA ASN A 96 3.26 9.01 -13.75
C ASN A 96 1.85 9.57 -14.02
N PRO A 97 1.71 10.61 -14.89
CA PRO A 97 0.41 11.18 -15.23
C PRO A 97 -0.51 10.20 -15.98
N GLU A 98 0.02 9.25 -16.74
CA GLU A 98 -0.79 8.23 -17.41
C GLU A 98 -1.42 7.27 -16.39
N ASN A 99 -0.69 6.86 -15.35
CA ASN A 99 -1.25 6.11 -14.22
C ASN A 99 -2.40 6.88 -13.56
N ALA A 100 -2.21 8.17 -13.29
CA ALA A 100 -3.22 9.03 -12.69
C ALA A 100 -4.48 9.18 -13.55
N LYS A 101 -4.32 9.24 -14.87
CA LYS A 101 -5.43 9.28 -15.83
C LYS A 101 -6.21 7.96 -15.83
N GLN A 102 -5.51 6.83 -15.95
CA GLN A 102 -6.11 5.49 -15.93
C GLN A 102 -6.81 5.22 -14.58
N ALA A 103 -6.15 5.54 -13.46
CA ALA A 103 -6.73 5.43 -12.12
C ALA A 103 -8.03 6.25 -11.99
N SER A 104 -8.03 7.49 -12.50
CA SER A 104 -9.21 8.36 -12.45
C SER A 104 -10.42 7.77 -13.19
N ASP A 105 -10.20 7.02 -14.26
CA ASP A 105 -11.25 6.34 -14.98
C ASP A 105 -11.78 5.13 -14.19
N TYR A 106 -10.89 4.32 -13.64
CA TYR A 106 -11.28 3.24 -12.71
C TYR A 106 -12.05 3.77 -11.50
N PHE A 107 -11.65 4.91 -10.91
CA PHE A 107 -12.36 5.52 -9.78
C PHE A 107 -13.79 5.92 -10.11
N LYS A 108 -14.05 6.45 -11.32
CA LYS A 108 -15.40 6.77 -11.78
C LYS A 108 -16.23 5.50 -11.90
N ARG A 109 -15.71 4.49 -12.58
CA ARG A 109 -16.38 3.20 -12.81
C ARG A 109 -16.65 2.44 -11.51
N ALA A 110 -15.72 2.52 -10.54
CA ALA A 110 -15.87 1.94 -9.21
C ALA A 110 -16.82 2.76 -8.28
N GLY A 111 -17.31 3.92 -8.71
CA GLY A 111 -18.21 4.78 -7.93
C GLY A 111 -17.55 5.47 -6.74
N VAL A 112 -16.22 5.63 -6.74
CA VAL A 112 -15.46 6.19 -5.61
C VAL A 112 -14.80 7.53 -5.91
N ALA A 113 -14.87 8.04 -7.14
CA ALA A 113 -14.14 9.23 -7.61
C ALA A 113 -14.34 10.46 -6.71
N LYS A 114 -15.56 10.67 -6.16
CA LYS A 114 -15.87 11.83 -5.30
C LYS A 114 -15.14 11.81 -3.95
N ARG A 115 -14.55 10.68 -3.56
CA ARG A 115 -13.83 10.47 -2.29
C ARG A 115 -12.31 10.45 -2.49
N ILE A 116 -11.82 10.63 -3.70
CA ILE A 116 -10.40 10.50 -4.03
C ILE A 116 -9.90 11.83 -4.60
N GLN A 117 -8.85 12.37 -3.96
CA GLN A 117 -8.07 13.48 -4.49
C GLN A 117 -6.88 12.93 -5.26
N VAL A 118 -6.90 13.07 -6.57
CA VAL A 118 -5.79 12.64 -7.44
C VAL A 118 -4.72 13.73 -7.49
N LYS A 119 -3.48 13.37 -7.13
CA LYS A 119 -2.31 14.24 -7.22
C LYS A 119 -1.19 13.53 -7.97
N THR A 120 -0.70 14.15 -9.04
CA THR A 120 0.45 13.63 -9.81
C THR A 120 1.73 14.30 -9.35
N GLY A 121 2.77 13.51 -9.08
CA GLY A 121 4.09 13.97 -8.66
C GLY A 121 4.74 13.10 -7.60
N ASN A 122 5.89 13.52 -7.10
CA ASN A 122 6.61 12.80 -6.04
C ASN A 122 5.75 12.75 -4.77
N ALA A 123 5.41 11.54 -4.33
CA ALA A 123 4.50 11.30 -3.21
C ALA A 123 5.01 11.88 -1.89
N ILE A 124 6.33 11.84 -1.65
CA ILE A 124 6.96 12.37 -0.44
C ILE A 124 6.81 13.88 -0.38
N GLU A 125 7.11 14.56 -1.48
CA GLU A 125 6.99 16.01 -1.58
C GLU A 125 5.53 16.49 -1.50
N LEU A 126 4.62 15.74 -2.10
CA LEU A 126 3.18 16.00 -2.01
C LEU A 126 2.68 15.85 -0.56
N LEU A 127 3.14 14.82 0.16
CA LEU A 127 2.80 14.63 1.56
C LEU A 127 3.34 15.76 2.44
N LYS A 128 4.62 16.16 2.26
CA LYS A 128 5.24 17.27 3.00
C LYS A 128 4.43 18.57 2.87
N LYS A 129 3.93 18.87 1.66
CA LYS A 129 3.14 20.08 1.34
C LYS A 129 1.69 20.01 1.82
N THR A 130 1.15 18.81 2.06
CA THR A 130 -0.26 18.66 2.48
C THR A 130 -0.43 19.06 3.95
N THR A 131 -1.48 19.83 4.26
CA THR A 131 -1.77 20.29 5.61
C THR A 131 -2.56 19.28 6.43
N GLY A 132 -2.46 19.39 7.77
CA GLY A 132 -3.20 18.55 8.71
C GLY A 132 -2.60 17.16 8.91
N LYS A 133 -3.31 16.33 9.68
CA LYS A 133 -2.90 14.95 10.02
C LYS A 133 -3.78 13.95 9.28
N PHE A 134 -3.23 12.76 9.08
CA PHE A 134 -3.94 11.62 8.49
C PHE A 134 -4.23 10.56 9.56
N ASP A 135 -5.32 9.82 9.34
CA ASP A 135 -5.66 8.64 10.15
C ASP A 135 -4.83 7.44 9.73
N LEU A 136 -4.55 7.35 8.43
CA LEU A 136 -3.76 6.28 7.85
C LEU A 136 -2.90 6.83 6.70
N ILE A 137 -1.64 6.41 6.66
CA ILE A 137 -0.75 6.63 5.52
C ILE A 137 -0.29 5.26 5.03
N PHE A 138 -0.58 4.97 3.77
CA PHE A 138 -0.11 3.75 3.09
C PHE A 138 1.08 4.10 2.20
N ASN A 139 2.18 3.36 2.36
CA ASN A 139 3.43 3.59 1.66
C ASN A 139 3.77 2.41 0.74
N ASP A 140 3.85 2.67 -0.55
CA ASP A 140 4.29 1.74 -1.59
C ASP A 140 5.08 2.47 -2.69
N VAL A 141 5.91 3.44 -2.30
CA VAL A 141 6.86 4.12 -3.20
C VAL A 141 8.01 3.17 -3.60
N ASP A 142 8.98 3.67 -4.36
CA ASP A 142 10.23 2.94 -4.63
C ASP A 142 10.95 2.60 -3.33
N LYS A 143 11.44 1.37 -3.22
CA LYS A 143 11.90 0.78 -1.96
C LYS A 143 13.11 1.50 -1.36
N HIS A 144 13.98 2.05 -2.19
CA HIS A 144 15.10 2.89 -1.73
C HIS A 144 14.66 4.20 -1.05
N GLN A 145 13.42 4.66 -1.31
CA GLN A 145 12.85 5.89 -0.72
C GLN A 145 12.13 5.62 0.63
N TYR A 146 11.97 4.38 1.04
CA TYR A 146 11.21 4.01 2.26
C TYR A 146 11.64 4.77 3.52
N PRO A 147 12.95 4.97 3.81
CA PRO A 147 13.36 5.74 4.98
C PRO A 147 12.91 7.21 4.91
N GLU A 148 12.97 7.82 3.73
CA GLU A 148 12.51 9.20 3.55
C GLU A 148 10.99 9.30 3.63
N ALA A 149 10.26 8.36 3.02
CA ALA A 149 8.81 8.27 3.09
C ALA A 149 8.33 8.17 4.55
N MET A 150 8.96 7.31 5.35
CA MET A 150 8.68 7.20 6.78
C MET A 150 8.92 8.53 7.52
N ARG A 151 10.09 9.16 7.33
CA ARG A 151 10.41 10.45 7.97
C ARG A 151 9.41 11.55 7.62
N ALA A 152 8.87 11.54 6.39
CA ALA A 152 7.84 12.48 5.96
C ALA A 152 6.45 12.12 6.53
N ALA A 153 6.14 10.82 6.66
CA ALA A 153 4.83 10.32 7.06
C ALA A 153 4.57 10.45 8.58
N LEU A 154 5.53 10.08 9.42
CA LEU A 154 5.31 10.03 10.87
C LEU A 154 4.86 11.38 11.48
N PRO A 155 5.43 12.55 11.09
CA PRO A 155 4.92 13.84 11.56
C PRO A 155 3.50 14.16 11.08
N LYS A 156 3.06 13.58 9.94
CA LYS A 156 1.73 13.79 9.35
C LYS A 156 0.67 12.82 9.88
N LEU A 157 1.07 11.80 10.63
CA LEU A 157 0.17 10.84 11.23
C LEU A 157 -0.36 11.36 12.57
N ARG A 158 -1.68 11.22 12.83
CA ARG A 158 -2.24 11.54 14.16
C ARG A 158 -1.83 10.49 15.20
N ARG A 159 -1.99 10.78 16.48
CA ARG A 159 -1.90 9.75 17.53
C ARG A 159 -2.96 8.68 17.31
N GLY A 160 -2.58 7.42 17.48
CA GLY A 160 -3.42 6.27 17.17
C GLY A 160 -3.60 6.00 15.67
N GLY A 161 -3.03 6.83 14.80
CA GLY A 161 -3.06 6.62 13.34
C GLY A 161 -2.15 5.48 12.88
N LEU A 162 -2.41 4.96 11.68
CA LEU A 162 -1.70 3.83 11.10
C LEU A 162 -0.73 4.28 9.99
N PHE A 163 0.51 3.81 10.07
CA PHE A 163 1.47 3.82 8.96
C PHE A 163 1.64 2.38 8.48
N ILE A 164 1.31 2.13 7.22
CA ILE A 164 1.34 0.79 6.64
C ILE A 164 2.27 0.82 5.43
N THR A 165 3.15 -0.17 5.32
CA THR A 165 4.11 -0.26 4.20
C THR A 165 4.08 -1.66 3.60
N ASP A 166 3.92 -1.74 2.27
CA ASP A 166 3.98 -3.00 1.52
C ASP A 166 5.44 -3.43 1.22
N ASN A 167 5.64 -4.67 0.78
CA ASN A 167 6.91 -5.28 0.35
C ASN A 167 8.03 -5.24 1.41
N THR A 168 7.70 -5.35 2.68
CA THR A 168 8.68 -5.20 3.76
C THR A 168 9.53 -6.46 4.01
N LEU A 169 9.23 -7.59 3.36
CA LEU A 169 10.07 -8.78 3.30
C LEU A 169 10.90 -8.86 2.02
N TRP A 170 10.47 -8.21 0.93
CA TRP A 170 11.20 -8.07 -0.32
C TRP A 170 11.78 -9.40 -0.84
N SER A 171 10.88 -10.35 -1.12
CA SER A 171 11.22 -11.72 -1.53
C SER A 171 12.20 -12.43 -0.57
N GLY A 172 12.11 -12.10 0.73
CA GLY A 172 12.98 -12.63 1.76
C GLY A 172 14.40 -12.02 1.80
N LYS A 173 14.71 -11.07 0.91
CA LYS A 173 16.04 -10.41 0.87
C LYS A 173 16.33 -9.63 2.15
N THR A 174 15.30 -9.04 2.77
CA THR A 174 15.47 -8.26 4.01
C THR A 174 15.94 -9.05 5.21
N ALA A 175 15.77 -10.39 5.18
CA ALA A 175 16.27 -11.30 6.22
C ALA A 175 17.78 -11.65 6.06
N ARG A 176 18.41 -11.19 4.98
CA ARG A 176 19.81 -11.48 4.65
C ARG A 176 20.64 -10.21 4.68
N LYS A 177 21.96 -10.35 4.70
CA LYS A 177 22.87 -9.23 4.52
C LYS A 177 22.68 -8.67 3.10
N ALA A 178 22.33 -7.40 3.00
CA ALA A 178 22.20 -6.74 1.70
C ALA A 178 23.57 -6.29 1.18
N GLU A 179 23.75 -6.36 -0.13
CA GLU A 179 24.91 -5.81 -0.81
C GLU A 179 24.81 -4.27 -0.85
N PRO A 180 25.94 -3.54 -0.84
CA PRO A 180 25.95 -2.08 -0.82
C PRO A 180 25.22 -1.42 -2.01
N GLU A 181 25.14 -2.11 -3.14
CA GLU A 181 24.50 -1.67 -4.37
C GLU A 181 22.99 -1.92 -4.37
N ASP A 182 22.49 -2.87 -3.54
CA ASP A 182 21.06 -3.15 -3.42
C ASP A 182 20.36 -2.13 -2.52
N LYS A 183 20.25 -0.90 -3.04
CA LYS A 183 19.62 0.22 -2.34
C LYS A 183 18.18 -0.06 -1.92
N ASN A 184 17.46 -0.89 -2.65
CA ASN A 184 16.09 -1.26 -2.32
C ASN A 184 16.04 -2.09 -1.04
N THR A 185 16.81 -3.18 -0.97
CA THR A 185 16.89 -4.01 0.25
C THR A 185 17.39 -3.22 1.45
N LEU A 186 18.42 -2.38 1.25
CA LEU A 186 18.96 -1.51 2.31
C LEU A 186 17.90 -0.52 2.83
N GLY A 187 17.14 0.11 1.92
CA GLY A 187 16.07 1.05 2.29
C GLY A 187 14.97 0.39 3.11
N ILE A 188 14.54 -0.83 2.73
CA ILE A 188 13.53 -1.57 3.49
C ILE A 188 14.08 -2.01 4.85
N GLN A 189 15.33 -2.49 4.92
CA GLN A 189 15.96 -2.87 6.18
C GLN A 189 16.10 -1.68 7.13
N GLU A 190 16.45 -0.48 6.64
CA GLU A 190 16.50 0.74 7.42
C GLU A 190 15.12 1.10 7.97
N LEU A 191 14.09 1.10 7.11
CA LEU A 191 12.70 1.33 7.51
C LEU A 191 12.29 0.37 8.64
N ASN A 192 12.45 -0.95 8.43
CA ASN A 192 12.03 -1.96 9.38
C ASN A 192 12.73 -1.75 10.74
N ARG A 193 14.05 -1.56 10.75
CA ARG A 193 14.78 -1.30 12.00
C ARG A 193 14.31 -0.02 12.71
N ALA A 194 14.06 1.05 11.95
CA ALA A 194 13.60 2.31 12.51
C ALA A 194 12.20 2.20 13.13
N LEU A 195 11.26 1.51 12.46
CA LEU A 195 9.90 1.34 12.95
C LEU A 195 9.84 0.45 14.19
N PHE A 196 10.55 -0.70 14.18
CA PHE A 196 10.57 -1.62 15.32
C PHE A 196 11.42 -1.12 16.50
N GLY A 197 12.41 -0.25 16.26
CA GLY A 197 13.19 0.42 17.29
C GLY A 197 12.54 1.69 17.88
N SER A 198 11.44 2.16 17.29
CA SER A 198 10.79 3.41 17.72
C SER A 198 9.96 3.20 18.98
N LYS A 199 10.12 4.11 19.97
CA LYS A 199 9.24 4.16 21.15
C LYS A 199 7.87 4.79 20.84
N GLU A 200 7.73 5.48 19.72
CA GLU A 200 6.49 6.14 19.30
C GLU A 200 5.60 5.27 18.42
N MET A 201 6.12 4.13 17.96
CA MET A 201 5.42 3.26 17.05
C MET A 201 5.28 1.85 17.61
N PHE A 202 4.07 1.31 17.61
CA PHE A 202 3.83 -0.11 17.82
C PHE A 202 3.78 -0.79 16.45
N ALA A 203 4.80 -1.57 16.11
CA ALA A 203 5.01 -2.16 14.80
C ALA A 203 4.80 -3.67 14.80
N VAL A 204 4.14 -4.18 13.75
CA VAL A 204 4.00 -5.61 13.45
C VAL A 204 4.33 -5.83 11.98
N LEU A 205 5.12 -6.84 11.64
CA LEU A 205 5.35 -7.29 10.28
C LEU A 205 4.52 -8.55 10.04
N ILE A 206 3.64 -8.49 9.05
CA ILE A 206 2.72 -9.56 8.65
C ILE A 206 3.27 -10.20 7.37
N PRO A 207 3.61 -11.50 7.38
CA PRO A 207 4.18 -12.18 6.21
C PRO A 207 3.11 -12.56 5.18
N LEU A 208 2.30 -11.60 4.77
CA LEU A 208 1.32 -11.74 3.71
C LEU A 208 1.93 -11.26 2.40
N ARG A 209 1.87 -12.07 1.35
CA ARG A 209 2.49 -11.81 0.06
C ARG A 209 3.98 -11.48 0.22
N ASP A 210 4.42 -10.26 -0.03
CA ASP A 210 5.83 -9.81 0.09
C ASP A 210 6.11 -9.07 1.42
N GLY A 211 5.25 -9.30 2.40
CA GLY A 211 5.33 -8.72 3.74
C GLY A 211 4.74 -7.33 3.85
N VAL A 212 3.90 -7.13 4.83
CA VAL A 212 3.29 -5.84 5.15
C VAL A 212 3.63 -5.45 6.58
N THR A 213 4.28 -4.30 6.76
CA THR A 213 4.51 -3.74 8.08
C THR A 213 3.38 -2.77 8.42
N VAL A 214 2.71 -3.04 9.53
CA VAL A 214 1.63 -2.22 10.09
C VAL A 214 2.12 -1.59 11.37
N CYS A 215 2.08 -0.26 11.45
CA CYS A 215 2.50 0.51 12.61
C CYS A 215 1.38 1.40 13.10
N ARG A 216 1.16 1.42 14.42
CA ARG A 216 0.27 2.36 15.09
C ARG A 216 1.09 3.39 15.87
N LYS A 217 0.83 4.67 15.65
CA LYS A 217 1.47 5.76 16.40
C LYS A 217 0.91 5.84 17.83
N ALA A 218 1.80 5.92 18.83
CA ALA A 218 1.43 6.02 20.25
C ALA A 218 0.61 7.29 20.58
#